data_46a8770c4150fae3766cecea59f7dd56
#
_entry.id   46a8770c4150fae3766cecea59f7dd56
#
_cell.length_a   1.000
_cell.length_b   1.000
_cell.length_c   1.000
_cell.angle_alpha   90.00
_cell.angle_beta   90.00
_cell.angle_gamma   90.00
#
_symmetry.space_group_name_H-M   'P 1'
#
loop_
_entity.id
_entity.type
_entity.pdbx_description
1 polymer ?
#
loop_
_entity_poly.entity_id
_entity_poly.type
_entity_poly.pdbx_seq_one_letter_code
_entity_poly.pdbx_strand_id
1 'polypeptide(L)'
;MELLTKDSMKLDALHQSLVRKGLLTDENKITVCGNELLDFMTTKIAVPMVKKKPAPKDFDEWWESFPSTDHFEYKGRVFTGSRGMRVQKEKCKLRFNSILNEGVYTARQIINATKYIVSLKKENSFKKKSNELTYLQNSFTFLDKDHYVPFVELAEKGVSITEEKIIGGGTDI
;
A
#
# COMPACT_ATOMS: atom_id res chain seq x y z
N MET A 1 13.10 36.47 20.52
CA MET A 1 14.30 36.59 19.67
C MET A 1 15.11 35.28 19.57
N GLU A 2 14.87 34.26 20.38
CA GLU A 2 15.59 32.96 20.38
C GLU A 2 15.19 31.95 19.29
N LEU A 3 14.01 32.05 18.70
CA LEU A 3 13.53 31.10 17.67
C LEU A 3 14.22 31.29 16.31
N LEU A 4 14.59 32.52 15.98
CA LEU A 4 15.27 32.84 14.71
C LEU A 4 16.72 32.33 14.65
N THR A 5 17.41 32.19 15.78
CA THR A 5 18.80 31.72 15.85
C THR A 5 18.95 30.22 15.65
N LYS A 6 17.97 29.39 16.10
CA LYS A 6 17.99 27.93 15.92
C LYS A 6 17.80 27.50 14.47
N ASP A 7 16.96 28.21 13.73
CA ASP A 7 16.71 27.88 12.31
C ASP A 7 17.87 28.34 11.43
N SER A 8 18.53 29.46 11.76
CA SER A 8 19.76 29.89 11.08
C SER A 8 20.89 28.87 11.26
N MET A 9 21.12 28.38 12.47
CA MET A 9 22.15 27.34 12.73
C MET A 9 21.88 26.03 11.97
N LYS A 10 20.61 25.64 11.78
CA LYS A 10 20.26 24.45 10.99
C LYS A 10 20.51 24.66 9.51
N LEU A 11 20.20 25.84 8.97
CA LEU A 11 20.47 26.22 7.59
C LEU A 11 21.95 26.20 7.27
N ASP A 12 22.80 26.76 8.16
CA ASP A 12 24.24 26.79 8.00
C ASP A 12 24.83 25.36 8.02
N ALA A 13 24.36 24.50 8.94
CA ALA A 13 24.78 23.11 9.01
C ALA A 13 24.37 22.31 7.76
N LEU A 14 23.18 22.56 7.22
CA LEU A 14 22.71 21.96 5.97
C LEU A 14 23.55 22.41 4.78
N HIS A 15 23.81 23.71 4.68
CA HIS A 15 24.66 24.29 3.64
C HIS A 15 26.05 23.67 3.64
N GLN A 16 26.73 23.64 4.79
CA GLN A 16 28.05 23.02 4.93
C GLN A 16 28.02 21.52 4.55
N SER A 17 26.94 20.81 4.88
CA SER A 17 26.78 19.42 4.49
C SER A 17 26.67 19.24 2.98
N LEU A 18 25.97 20.12 2.29
CA LEU A 18 25.81 20.08 0.82
C LEU A 18 27.13 20.45 0.11
N VAL A 19 27.86 21.42 0.60
CA VAL A 19 29.20 21.78 0.09
C VAL A 19 30.18 20.62 0.27
N ARG A 20 30.20 20.00 1.48
CA ARG A 20 31.08 18.85 1.77
C ARG A 20 30.76 17.62 0.90
N LYS A 21 29.52 17.47 0.47
CA LYS A 21 29.11 16.41 -0.47
C LYS A 21 29.35 16.77 -1.94
N GLY A 22 29.91 17.94 -2.23
CA GLY A 22 30.15 18.40 -3.59
C GLY A 22 28.91 18.74 -4.39
N LEU A 23 27.78 19.00 -3.73
CA LEU A 23 26.51 19.35 -4.37
C LEU A 23 26.33 20.85 -4.56
N LEU A 24 26.97 21.66 -3.70
CA LEU A 24 27.08 23.12 -3.81
C LEU A 24 28.53 23.55 -3.81
N THR A 25 28.81 24.70 -4.41
CA THR A 25 30.08 25.41 -4.23
C THR A 25 30.01 26.30 -2.99
N ASP A 26 31.18 26.76 -2.50
CA ASP A 26 31.24 27.74 -1.39
C ASP A 26 30.48 29.03 -1.70
N GLU A 27 30.28 29.35 -2.99
CA GLU A 27 29.50 30.51 -3.48
C GLU A 27 27.99 30.23 -3.59
N ASN A 28 27.49 29.15 -3.02
CA ASN A 28 26.08 28.74 -3.12
C ASN A 28 25.58 28.38 -4.54
N LYS A 29 26.47 28.05 -5.46
CA LYS A 29 26.10 27.58 -6.80
C LYS A 29 25.99 26.07 -6.80
N ILE A 30 24.97 25.55 -7.50
CA ILE A 30 24.78 24.10 -7.66
C ILE A 30 25.89 23.58 -8.59
N THR A 31 26.61 22.55 -8.16
CA THR A 31 27.63 21.88 -8.97
C THR A 31 26.99 21.01 -10.07
N VAL A 32 27.80 20.53 -11.01
CA VAL A 32 27.33 19.55 -12.03
C VAL A 32 26.72 18.32 -11.36
N CYS A 33 27.37 17.78 -10.32
CA CYS A 33 26.86 16.65 -9.54
C CYS A 33 25.56 17.00 -8.79
N GLY A 34 25.44 18.23 -8.28
CA GLY A 34 24.21 18.74 -7.68
C GLY A 34 23.05 18.83 -8.68
N ASN A 35 23.31 19.28 -9.90
CA ASN A 35 22.32 19.32 -10.97
C ASN A 35 21.89 17.91 -11.42
N GLU A 36 22.85 16.99 -11.60
CA GLU A 36 22.52 15.58 -11.92
C GLU A 36 21.65 14.92 -10.85
N LEU A 37 21.94 15.18 -9.57
CA LEU A 37 21.11 14.69 -8.46
C LEU A 37 19.73 15.34 -8.50
N LEU A 38 19.63 16.64 -8.75
CA LEU A 38 18.37 17.36 -8.85
C LEU A 38 17.54 16.83 -10.03
N ASP A 39 18.15 16.62 -11.20
CA ASP A 39 17.49 16.05 -12.37
C ASP A 39 17.04 14.59 -12.11
N PHE A 40 17.88 13.80 -11.45
CA PHE A 40 17.51 12.46 -11.03
C PHE A 40 16.30 12.46 -10.07
N MET A 41 16.29 13.34 -9.08
CA MET A 41 15.20 13.49 -8.14
C MET A 41 13.94 14.01 -8.84
N THR A 42 14.05 15.01 -9.70
CA THR A 42 12.92 15.57 -10.42
C THR A 42 12.38 14.61 -11.47
N THR A 43 13.24 13.86 -12.15
CA THR A 43 12.81 12.87 -13.16
C THR A 43 12.20 11.61 -12.52
N LYS A 44 12.71 11.16 -11.38
CA LYS A 44 12.14 10.00 -10.65
C LYS A 44 11.00 10.36 -9.69
N ILE A 45 10.96 11.60 -9.18
CA ILE A 45 9.88 12.07 -8.30
C ILE A 45 8.76 12.74 -9.09
N ALA A 46 9.01 13.19 -10.31
CA ALA A 46 8.00 13.69 -11.24
C ALA A 46 7.23 12.55 -11.94
N VAL A 47 6.84 11.52 -11.18
CA VAL A 47 5.54 10.95 -11.46
C VAL A 47 4.56 12.07 -11.12
N PRO A 48 3.84 12.65 -12.10
CA PRO A 48 2.86 13.67 -11.77
C PRO A 48 1.90 13.03 -10.78
N MET A 49 1.98 13.42 -9.53
CA MET A 49 0.91 13.16 -8.56
C MET A 49 -0.31 13.94 -9.07
N VAL A 50 -0.95 13.41 -10.09
CA VAL A 50 -2.30 13.79 -10.42
C VAL A 50 -3.11 13.34 -9.21
N LYS A 51 -3.32 14.26 -8.29
CA LYS A 51 -4.31 14.12 -7.22
C LYS A 51 -5.69 14.02 -7.89
N LYS A 52 -5.93 12.88 -8.55
CA LYS A 52 -7.28 12.53 -8.96
C LYS A 52 -8.04 12.35 -7.67
N LYS A 53 -8.96 13.29 -7.36
CA LYS A 53 -9.97 13.06 -6.34
C LYS A 53 -10.53 11.66 -6.60
N PRO A 54 -10.50 10.75 -5.62
CA PRO A 54 -11.03 9.41 -5.81
C PRO A 54 -12.46 9.54 -6.32
N ALA A 55 -12.77 8.87 -7.41
CA ALA A 55 -14.14 8.83 -7.90
C ALA A 55 -14.99 8.15 -6.81
N PRO A 56 -16.18 8.67 -6.49
CA PRO A 56 -17.06 8.03 -5.50
C PRO A 56 -17.28 6.54 -5.77
N LYS A 57 -17.25 6.14 -7.04
CA LYS A 57 -17.39 4.76 -7.50
C LYS A 57 -16.25 3.82 -7.09
N ASP A 58 -15.02 4.34 -6.92
CA ASP A 58 -13.85 3.51 -6.62
C ASP A 58 -13.95 2.89 -5.22
N PHE A 59 -14.43 3.66 -4.23
CA PHE A 59 -14.64 3.13 -2.90
C PHE A 59 -15.77 2.10 -2.87
N ASP A 60 -16.87 2.36 -3.59
CA ASP A 60 -18.00 1.41 -3.61
C ASP A 60 -17.57 0.10 -4.31
N GLU A 61 -16.78 0.15 -5.40
CA GLU A 61 -16.22 -1.05 -6.03
C GLU A 61 -15.31 -1.81 -5.06
N TRP A 62 -14.42 -1.11 -4.33
CA TRP A 62 -13.60 -1.73 -3.31
C TRP A 62 -14.44 -2.39 -2.23
N TRP A 63 -15.45 -1.68 -1.72
CA TRP A 63 -16.33 -2.16 -0.66
C TRP A 63 -17.07 -3.42 -1.08
N GLU A 64 -17.56 -3.48 -2.32
CA GLU A 64 -18.22 -4.66 -2.84
C GLU A 64 -17.26 -5.82 -3.15
N SER A 65 -16.00 -5.53 -3.45
CA SER A 65 -14.99 -6.58 -3.66
C SER A 65 -14.57 -7.28 -2.35
N PHE A 66 -14.80 -6.64 -1.20
CA PHE A 66 -14.54 -7.23 0.10
C PHE A 66 -15.71 -8.14 0.52
N PRO A 67 -15.48 -9.35 1.07
CA PRO A 67 -16.56 -10.24 1.47
C PRO A 67 -17.41 -9.64 2.59
N SER A 68 -18.75 -9.79 2.51
CA SER A 68 -19.66 -9.32 3.57
C SER A 68 -19.55 -10.15 4.85
N THR A 69 -19.37 -11.46 4.69
CA THR A 69 -19.19 -12.43 5.78
C THR A 69 -18.08 -13.43 5.41
N ASP A 70 -17.62 -14.20 6.35
CA ASP A 70 -16.72 -15.33 6.12
C ASP A 70 -17.47 -16.61 5.69
N HIS A 71 -18.79 -16.54 5.50
CA HIS A 71 -19.60 -17.60 4.88
C HIS A 71 -19.59 -17.42 3.36
N PHE A 72 -19.27 -18.49 2.62
CA PHE A 72 -19.23 -18.45 1.15
C PHE A 72 -19.38 -19.84 0.53
N GLU A 73 -19.75 -19.85 -0.74
CA GLU A 73 -19.72 -21.05 -1.58
C GLU A 73 -18.57 -20.91 -2.60
N TYR A 74 -17.86 -21.99 -2.82
CA TYR A 74 -16.79 -22.04 -3.81
C TYR A 74 -16.65 -23.44 -4.41
N LYS A 75 -16.70 -23.53 -5.75
CA LYS A 75 -16.63 -24.80 -6.51
C LYS A 75 -17.60 -25.86 -5.98
N GLY A 76 -18.87 -25.47 -5.69
CA GLY A 76 -19.93 -26.34 -5.22
C GLY A 76 -19.78 -26.79 -3.75
N ARG A 77 -18.84 -26.21 -2.98
CA ARG A 77 -18.68 -26.47 -1.56
C ARG A 77 -19.00 -25.24 -0.72
N VAL A 78 -19.81 -25.45 0.30
CA VAL A 78 -20.15 -24.40 1.27
C VAL A 78 -19.14 -24.38 2.41
N PHE A 79 -18.64 -23.20 2.73
CA PHE A 79 -17.76 -22.93 3.86
C PHE A 79 -18.52 -22.07 4.86
N THR A 80 -18.81 -22.63 6.02
CA THR A 80 -19.60 -21.95 7.05
C THR A 80 -18.77 -20.95 7.81
N GLY A 81 -19.36 -19.81 8.11
CA GLY A 81 -18.81 -18.74 8.94
C GLY A 81 -19.94 -17.81 9.37
N SER A 82 -19.78 -17.10 10.45
CA SER A 82 -20.81 -16.20 11.00
C SER A 82 -20.29 -14.78 11.22
N ARG A 83 -18.99 -14.54 10.92
CA ARG A 83 -18.37 -13.26 11.21
C ARG A 83 -18.68 -12.26 10.10
N GLY A 84 -19.19 -11.06 10.49
CA GLY A 84 -19.26 -9.92 9.60
C GLY A 84 -17.89 -9.41 9.23
N MET A 85 -17.57 -9.35 7.94
CA MET A 85 -16.27 -8.93 7.44
C MET A 85 -16.27 -7.46 7.03
N ARG A 86 -17.37 -6.94 6.47
CA ARG A 86 -17.55 -5.52 6.15
C ARG A 86 -17.98 -4.76 7.40
N VAL A 87 -17.09 -3.98 7.98
CA VAL A 87 -17.36 -3.19 9.18
C VAL A 87 -16.92 -1.74 8.99
N GLN A 88 -17.58 -0.82 9.71
CA GLN A 88 -17.19 0.59 9.81
C GLN A 88 -17.04 1.28 8.43
N LYS A 89 -18.06 1.20 7.57
CA LYS A 89 -18.04 1.68 6.17
C LYS A 89 -17.47 3.11 6.05
N GLU A 90 -17.93 4.04 6.88
CA GLU A 90 -17.46 5.44 6.81
C GLU A 90 -15.99 5.60 7.19
N LYS A 91 -15.51 4.85 8.18
CA LYS A 91 -14.08 4.86 8.51
C LYS A 91 -13.24 4.23 7.40
N CYS A 92 -13.72 3.15 6.80
CA CYS A 92 -13.08 2.56 5.62
C CYS A 92 -12.98 3.57 4.47
N LYS A 93 -14.06 4.33 4.21
CA LYS A 93 -14.09 5.35 3.17
C LYS A 93 -13.07 6.48 3.43
N LEU A 94 -12.98 6.95 4.67
CA LEU A 94 -12.00 7.95 5.05
C LEU A 94 -10.57 7.43 4.89
N ARG A 95 -10.28 6.21 5.35
CA ARG A 95 -8.94 5.59 5.21
C ARG A 95 -8.59 5.32 3.75
N PHE A 96 -9.52 4.79 2.96
CA PHE A 96 -9.33 4.57 1.52
C PHE A 96 -8.94 5.86 0.80
N ASN A 97 -9.67 6.96 1.07
CA ASN A 97 -9.35 8.26 0.51
C ASN A 97 -7.99 8.79 0.98
N SER A 98 -7.62 8.56 2.25
CA SER A 98 -6.30 8.93 2.78
C SER A 98 -5.19 8.22 2.01
N ILE A 99 -5.30 6.91 1.81
CA ILE A 99 -4.32 6.11 1.05
C ILE A 99 -4.17 6.64 -0.38
N LEU A 100 -5.28 6.97 -1.04
CA LEU A 100 -5.22 7.54 -2.39
C LEU A 100 -4.59 8.94 -2.42
N ASN A 101 -4.81 9.76 -1.39
CA ASN A 101 -4.19 11.09 -1.27
C ASN A 101 -2.70 11.01 -0.96
N GLU A 102 -2.23 9.95 -0.30
CA GLU A 102 -0.80 9.67 -0.11
C GLU A 102 -0.09 9.39 -1.45
N GLY A 103 -0.86 8.96 -2.47
CA GLY A 103 -0.38 8.80 -3.85
C GLY A 103 0.53 7.60 -4.10
N VAL A 104 0.73 6.73 -3.11
CA VAL A 104 1.57 5.52 -3.24
C VAL A 104 0.86 4.45 -4.06
N TYR A 105 -0.46 4.31 -3.87
CA TYR A 105 -1.29 3.32 -4.56
C TYR A 105 -2.49 3.96 -5.23
N THR A 106 -2.88 3.40 -6.38
CA THR A 106 -4.12 3.75 -7.06
C THR A 106 -5.30 2.95 -6.51
N ALA A 107 -6.53 3.47 -6.68
CA ALA A 107 -7.73 2.74 -6.31
C ALA A 107 -7.78 1.34 -6.95
N ARG A 108 -7.39 1.25 -8.22
CA ARG A 108 -7.38 -0.01 -8.97
C ARG A 108 -6.43 -1.05 -8.37
N GLN A 109 -5.25 -0.62 -7.94
CA GLN A 109 -4.29 -1.50 -7.27
C GLN A 109 -4.84 -2.08 -5.98
N ILE A 110 -5.45 -1.24 -5.13
CA ILE A 110 -6.05 -1.68 -3.86
C ILE A 110 -7.21 -2.65 -4.10
N ILE A 111 -8.08 -2.35 -5.09
CA ILE A 111 -9.21 -3.22 -5.47
C ILE A 111 -8.70 -4.57 -5.97
N ASN A 112 -7.73 -4.56 -6.87
CA ASN A 112 -7.16 -5.79 -7.43
C ASN A 112 -6.46 -6.63 -6.36
N ALA A 113 -5.67 -6.03 -5.48
CA ALA A 113 -5.04 -6.69 -4.34
C ALA A 113 -6.09 -7.34 -3.42
N THR A 114 -7.20 -6.63 -3.16
CA THR A 114 -8.32 -7.16 -2.36
C THR A 114 -8.99 -8.36 -3.06
N LYS A 115 -9.31 -8.23 -4.34
CA LYS A 115 -9.89 -9.33 -5.13
C LYS A 115 -8.96 -10.54 -5.15
N TYR A 116 -7.66 -10.31 -5.29
CA TYR A 116 -6.64 -11.36 -5.31
C TYR A 116 -6.58 -12.13 -3.99
N ILE A 117 -6.44 -11.46 -2.84
CA ILE A 117 -6.37 -12.14 -1.55
C ILE A 117 -7.65 -12.89 -1.20
N VAL A 118 -8.82 -12.33 -1.53
CA VAL A 118 -10.10 -13.00 -1.31
C VAL A 118 -10.18 -14.28 -2.16
N SER A 119 -9.79 -14.23 -3.42
CA SER A 119 -9.75 -15.40 -4.30
C SER A 119 -8.75 -16.44 -3.81
N LEU A 120 -7.56 -16.02 -3.39
CA LEU A 120 -6.52 -16.89 -2.82
C LEU A 120 -7.03 -17.61 -1.57
N LYS A 121 -7.71 -16.90 -0.66
CA LYS A 121 -8.28 -17.48 0.55
C LYS A 121 -9.38 -18.50 0.24
N LYS A 122 -10.24 -18.23 -0.75
CA LYS A 122 -11.28 -19.18 -1.21
C LYS A 122 -10.66 -20.43 -1.82
N GLU A 123 -9.63 -20.28 -2.68
CA GLU A 123 -8.93 -21.42 -3.27
C GLU A 123 -8.23 -22.27 -2.20
N ASN A 124 -7.55 -21.62 -1.25
CA ASN A 124 -6.91 -22.32 -0.13
C ASN A 124 -7.94 -23.03 0.75
N SER A 125 -9.12 -22.42 0.96
CA SER A 125 -10.21 -23.08 1.68
C SER A 125 -10.65 -24.38 1.00
N PHE A 126 -10.75 -24.35 -0.32
CA PHE A 126 -11.10 -25.53 -1.10
C PHE A 126 -10.04 -26.64 -1.00
N LYS A 127 -8.75 -26.27 -1.14
CA LYS A 127 -7.63 -27.20 -1.03
C LYS A 127 -7.49 -27.81 0.37
N LYS A 128 -7.54 -26.97 1.40
CA LYS A 128 -7.38 -27.41 2.81
C LYS A 128 -8.63 -28.00 3.43
N LYS A 129 -9.79 -27.87 2.75
CA LYS A 129 -11.11 -28.29 3.27
C LYS A 129 -11.48 -27.54 4.58
N SER A 130 -10.95 -26.36 4.80
CA SER A 130 -11.18 -25.50 5.97
C SER A 130 -11.47 -24.06 5.54
N ASN A 131 -12.20 -23.31 6.33
CA ASN A 131 -12.56 -21.93 6.00
C ASN A 131 -11.41 -20.97 6.26
N GLU A 132 -10.61 -20.65 5.24
CA GLU A 132 -9.47 -19.71 5.34
C GLU A 132 -9.89 -18.24 5.37
N LEU A 133 -11.15 -17.88 5.01
CA LEU A 133 -11.63 -16.51 5.15
C LEU A 133 -11.77 -16.08 6.62
N THR A 134 -11.88 -17.02 7.56
CA THR A 134 -11.89 -16.70 8.99
C THR A 134 -10.59 -16.02 9.44
N TYR A 135 -9.49 -16.24 8.74
CA TYR A 135 -8.19 -15.61 9.02
C TYR A 135 -7.97 -14.29 8.26
N LEU A 136 -8.87 -13.91 7.36
CA LEU A 136 -8.81 -12.60 6.72
C LEU A 136 -9.29 -11.54 7.72
N GLN A 137 -8.56 -10.45 7.84
CA GLN A 137 -8.97 -9.33 8.70
C GLN A 137 -10.26 -8.69 8.19
N ASN A 138 -11.00 -8.00 9.06
CA ASN A 138 -12.17 -7.22 8.62
C ASN A 138 -11.75 -6.04 7.73
N SER A 139 -12.72 -5.46 7.02
CA SER A 139 -12.49 -4.39 6.03
C SER A 139 -11.73 -3.19 6.59
N PHE A 140 -12.04 -2.75 7.82
CA PHE A 140 -11.36 -1.61 8.42
C PHE A 140 -9.90 -1.95 8.78
N THR A 141 -9.65 -3.03 9.49
CA THR A 141 -8.30 -3.47 9.85
C THR A 141 -7.46 -3.76 8.61
N PHE A 142 -8.08 -4.31 7.56
CA PHE A 142 -7.41 -4.61 6.30
C PHE A 142 -6.83 -3.35 5.63
N LEU A 143 -7.58 -2.22 5.63
CA LEU A 143 -7.08 -0.95 5.12
C LEU A 143 -6.16 -0.23 6.12
N ASP A 144 -6.53 -0.20 7.40
CA ASP A 144 -5.82 0.57 8.42
C ASP A 144 -4.40 0.03 8.69
N LYS A 145 -4.21 -1.27 8.57
CA LYS A 145 -2.93 -1.96 8.75
C LYS A 145 -2.24 -2.34 7.43
N ASP A 146 -2.68 -1.75 6.33
CA ASP A 146 -2.09 -1.91 5.00
C ASP A 146 -1.94 -3.38 4.56
N HIS A 147 -2.85 -4.26 4.99
CA HIS A 147 -2.81 -5.69 4.68
C HIS A 147 -2.96 -6.01 3.18
N TYR A 148 -3.33 -5.05 2.35
CA TYR A 148 -3.39 -5.18 0.89
C TYR A 148 -2.01 -5.07 0.23
N VAL A 149 -1.05 -4.40 0.86
CA VAL A 149 0.27 -4.06 0.28
C VAL A 149 1.02 -5.27 -0.27
N PRO A 150 1.17 -6.40 0.46
CA PRO A 150 1.88 -7.58 -0.05
C PRO A 150 1.24 -8.18 -1.31
N PHE A 151 -0.03 -7.86 -1.59
CA PHE A 151 -0.78 -8.44 -2.70
C PHE A 151 -0.87 -7.53 -3.91
N VAL A 152 -0.41 -6.27 -3.83
CA VAL A 152 -0.45 -5.33 -4.96
C VAL A 152 0.38 -5.86 -6.12
N GLU A 153 1.65 -6.18 -5.90
CA GLU A 153 2.52 -6.71 -6.94
C GLU A 153 2.06 -8.07 -7.48
N LEU A 154 1.56 -8.94 -6.59
CA LEU A 154 1.08 -10.26 -6.98
C LEU A 154 -0.15 -10.17 -7.88
N ALA A 155 -1.07 -9.23 -7.57
CA ALA A 155 -2.25 -8.98 -8.39
C ALA A 155 -1.89 -8.38 -9.75
N GLU A 156 -0.86 -7.53 -9.84
CA GLU A 156 -0.40 -6.93 -11.10
C GLU A 156 0.30 -7.93 -12.00
N LYS A 157 1.10 -8.82 -11.44
CA LYS A 157 1.80 -9.86 -12.19
C LYS A 157 0.85 -10.92 -12.76
N GLY A 158 -0.44 -10.86 -12.42
CA GLY A 158 -1.44 -11.83 -12.88
C GLY A 158 -1.06 -13.26 -12.52
N VAL A 159 -0.32 -13.43 -11.40
CA VAL A 159 0.10 -14.75 -10.94
C VAL A 159 -1.16 -15.57 -10.71
N SER A 160 -1.50 -16.40 -11.68
CA SER A 160 -2.47 -17.46 -11.51
C SER A 160 -2.11 -18.18 -10.23
N ILE A 161 -3.11 -18.48 -9.39
CA ILE A 161 -2.96 -19.18 -8.13
C ILE A 161 -2.60 -20.65 -8.45
N THR A 162 -1.46 -20.84 -9.08
CA THR A 162 -0.80 -22.12 -9.29
C THR A 162 0.37 -22.17 -8.32
N GLU A 163 0.36 -23.19 -7.54
CA GLU A 163 1.29 -23.50 -6.48
C GLU A 163 2.72 -23.12 -6.81
N GLU A 164 3.32 -22.18 -6.06
CA GLU A 164 4.70 -22.36 -5.61
C GLU A 164 5.08 -21.37 -4.51
N LYS A 165 5.58 -21.95 -3.43
CA LYS A 165 6.51 -21.39 -2.45
C LYS A 165 6.07 -20.22 -1.58
N ILE A 166 5.25 -20.48 -0.57
CA ILE A 166 5.57 -19.94 0.75
C ILE A 166 6.39 -21.01 1.48
N ILE A 167 7.69 -20.97 1.26
CA ILE A 167 8.64 -21.71 2.12
C ILE A 167 8.61 -21.00 3.46
N GLY A 168 7.96 -21.61 4.44
CA GLY A 168 8.09 -21.26 5.82
C GLY A 168 9.55 -21.41 6.23
N GLY A 169 10.18 -20.33 6.64
CA GLY A 169 11.39 -20.39 7.45
C GLY A 169 11.01 -20.96 8.81
N GLY A 170 11.00 -22.27 8.91
CA GLY A 170 11.07 -22.98 10.17
C GLY A 170 12.53 -23.05 10.58
N THR A 171 12.92 -22.30 11.57
CA THR A 171 14.17 -22.52 12.31
C THR A 171 13.96 -23.76 13.18
N ASP A 172 14.59 -24.84 12.79
CA ASP A 172 14.84 -25.96 13.69
C ASP A 172 15.83 -25.49 14.77
N ILE A 173 15.43 -25.63 16.02
CA ILE A 173 16.27 -25.91 17.18
C ILE A 173 15.58 -27.01 18.01
#